data_ddc3c92beb1bc7482e6341c053bc3d04
#
_entry.id   ddc3c92beb1bc7482e6341c053bc3d04
#
_cell.length_a   1.000
_cell.length_b   1.000
_cell.length_c   1.000
_cell.angle_alpha   90.00
_cell.angle_beta   90.00
_cell.angle_gamma   90.00
#
_symmetry.space_group_name_H-M   'P 1'
#
loop_
_entity.id
_entity.type
_entity.pdbx_description
1 polymer ?
#
loop_
_entity_poly.entity_id
_entity_poly.type
_entity_poly.pdbx_seq_one_letter_code
_entity_poly.pdbx_strand_id
1 'polypeptide(L)'
;MKTVPRCLECRQPISWGVHEFSQSIYGHSLCLKDQCIIEESGATGLAVDLYLALKSRNFPLILEYFDGYKHVDMALPGKLYIEVNGPYHQAGWQAMTDLTRSVYSLEKKIPTIIISNALLSNPRTFSHTVDELSKACRVMLKPSNEFSVALVPPLTPAQLQ
;
A
#
# COMPACT_ATOMS: atom_id res chain seq x y z
N MET A 1 8.79 33.83 -6.00
CA MET A 1 9.79 33.05 -5.22
C MET A 1 9.49 31.57 -5.43
N LYS A 2 10.49 30.75 -5.87
CA LYS A 2 10.29 29.29 -5.93
C LYS A 2 10.29 28.73 -4.49
N THR A 3 9.26 27.99 -4.12
CA THR A 3 9.18 27.33 -2.82
C THR A 3 10.25 26.23 -2.73
N VAL A 4 10.95 26.14 -1.59
CA VAL A 4 11.96 25.11 -1.36
C VAL A 4 11.29 23.73 -1.43
N PRO A 5 11.80 22.79 -2.25
CA PRO A 5 11.22 21.45 -2.35
C PRO A 5 11.39 20.69 -1.03
N ARG A 6 10.42 19.82 -0.73
CA ARG A 6 10.40 19.01 0.49
C ARG A 6 10.37 17.53 0.16
N CYS A 7 11.04 16.75 0.98
CA CYS A 7 10.99 15.29 0.90
C CYS A 7 9.57 14.78 1.11
N LEU A 8 9.13 13.83 0.28
CA LEU A 8 7.81 13.20 0.37
C LEU A 8 7.64 12.43 1.69
N GLU A 9 8.70 11.76 2.16
CA GLU A 9 8.69 10.95 3.37
C GLU A 9 8.79 11.77 4.65
N CYS A 10 9.95 12.42 4.86
CA CYS A 10 10.27 13.08 6.12
C CYS A 10 9.86 14.56 6.17
N ARG A 11 9.32 15.12 5.08
CA ARG A 11 8.88 16.53 4.93
C ARG A 11 9.99 17.58 5.12
N GLN A 12 11.24 17.16 5.32
CA GLN A 12 12.38 18.07 5.43
C GLN A 12 12.66 18.77 4.10
N PRO A 13 13.14 20.03 4.15
CA PRO A 13 13.57 20.74 2.94
C PRO A 13 14.76 20.01 2.33
N ILE A 14 14.81 19.96 1.00
CA ILE A 14 15.90 19.36 0.21
C ILE A 14 16.46 20.39 -0.78
N SER A 15 17.71 20.21 -1.19
CA SER A 15 18.31 21.06 -2.22
C SER A 15 17.66 20.80 -3.60
N TRP A 16 17.72 21.79 -4.48
CA TRP A 16 17.18 21.65 -5.84
C TRP A 16 17.85 20.52 -6.63
N GLY A 17 19.17 20.32 -6.48
CA GLY A 17 19.88 19.24 -7.15
C GLY A 17 19.39 17.85 -6.68
N VAL A 18 19.16 17.66 -5.38
CA VAL A 18 18.57 16.41 -4.84
C VAL A 18 17.15 16.23 -5.32
N HIS A 19 16.36 17.32 -5.39
CA HIS A 19 15.00 17.28 -5.92
C HIS A 19 14.96 16.83 -7.38
N GLU A 20 15.75 17.45 -8.26
CA GLU A 20 15.80 17.13 -9.69
C GLU A 20 16.27 15.70 -9.94
N PHE A 21 17.31 15.27 -9.22
CA PHE A 21 17.80 13.90 -9.29
C PHE A 21 16.71 12.89 -8.87
N SER A 22 16.09 13.12 -7.71
CA SER A 22 15.04 12.26 -7.19
C SER A 22 13.81 12.21 -8.11
N GLN A 23 13.41 13.34 -8.67
CA GLN A 23 12.31 13.41 -9.65
C GLN A 23 12.60 12.58 -10.90
N SER A 24 13.86 12.56 -11.38
CA SER A 24 14.23 11.79 -12.58
C SER A 24 14.16 10.27 -12.37
N ILE A 25 14.37 9.80 -11.14
CA ILE A 25 14.40 8.35 -10.81
C ILE A 25 13.05 7.87 -10.28
N TYR A 26 12.47 8.60 -9.33
CA TYR A 26 11.29 8.16 -8.57
C TYR A 26 9.99 8.90 -8.94
N GLY A 27 10.06 9.93 -9.80
CA GLY A 27 8.93 10.81 -10.07
C GLY A 27 8.48 11.65 -8.85
N HIS A 28 9.20 11.59 -7.75
CA HIS A 28 8.87 12.23 -6.48
C HIS A 28 10.11 12.86 -5.82
N SER A 29 9.89 13.85 -4.95
CA SER A 29 10.96 14.50 -4.17
C SER A 29 11.30 13.69 -2.94
N LEU A 30 12.48 13.07 -2.91
CA LEU A 30 13.00 12.31 -1.78
C LEU A 30 14.36 12.87 -1.36
N CYS A 31 14.65 12.92 -0.06
CA CYS A 31 16.00 13.23 0.41
C CYS A 31 16.93 12.01 0.20
N LEU A 32 18.23 12.20 0.22
CA LEU A 32 19.21 11.13 -0.01
C LEU A 32 19.01 9.95 0.96
N LYS A 33 18.70 10.24 2.24
CA LYS A 33 18.44 9.21 3.24
C LYS A 33 17.25 8.33 2.84
N ASP A 34 16.14 8.93 2.42
CA ASP A 34 14.93 8.19 2.08
C ASP A 34 15.07 7.45 0.73
N GLN A 35 15.90 7.97 -0.20
CA GLN A 35 16.31 7.24 -1.40
C GLN A 35 17.07 5.95 -1.03
N CYS A 36 18.11 6.06 -0.16
CA CYS A 36 18.85 4.89 0.33
C CYS A 36 17.93 3.85 1.01
N ILE A 37 17.00 4.29 1.86
CA ILE A 37 16.06 3.39 2.54
C ILE A 37 15.20 2.63 1.51
N ILE A 38 14.73 3.28 0.46
CA ILE A 38 13.96 2.62 -0.61
C ILE A 38 14.84 1.64 -1.39
N GLU A 39 16.06 2.01 -1.75
CA GLU A 39 17.00 1.13 -2.47
C GLU A 39 17.38 -0.11 -1.66
N GLU A 40 17.60 0.05 -0.36
CA GLU A 40 17.97 -1.03 0.57
C GLU A 40 16.78 -1.90 0.99
N SER A 41 15.55 -1.45 0.76
CA SER A 41 14.34 -2.15 1.20
C SER A 41 14.15 -3.52 0.54
N GLY A 42 14.68 -3.72 -0.66
CA GLY A 42 14.45 -4.91 -1.47
C GLY A 42 13.08 -4.93 -2.19
N ALA A 43 12.28 -3.90 -2.05
CA ALA A 43 11.00 -3.78 -2.72
C ALA A 43 11.14 -3.77 -4.24
N THR A 44 10.18 -4.38 -4.94
CA THR A 44 10.17 -4.32 -6.42
C THR A 44 9.86 -2.90 -6.91
N GLY A 45 10.34 -2.54 -8.11
CA GLY A 45 10.07 -1.20 -8.68
C GLY A 45 8.57 -0.87 -8.72
N LEU A 46 7.70 -1.84 -9.08
CA LEU A 46 6.25 -1.63 -9.10
C LEU A 46 5.66 -1.40 -7.70
N ALA A 47 6.19 -2.07 -6.67
CA ALA A 47 5.78 -1.83 -5.29
C ALA A 47 6.22 -0.44 -4.82
N VAL A 48 7.45 -0.01 -5.18
CA VAL A 48 7.95 1.34 -4.89
C VAL A 48 7.11 2.41 -5.57
N ASP A 49 6.80 2.26 -6.86
CA ASP A 49 5.96 3.21 -7.61
C ASP A 49 4.58 3.35 -6.97
N LEU A 50 3.96 2.23 -6.61
CA LEU A 50 2.66 2.22 -5.94
C LEU A 50 2.73 2.88 -4.55
N TYR A 51 3.77 2.55 -3.78
CA TYR A 51 4.01 3.14 -2.47
C TYR A 51 4.14 4.66 -2.56
N LEU A 52 5.00 5.17 -3.44
CA LEU A 52 5.22 6.61 -3.61
C LEU A 52 3.97 7.34 -4.10
N ALA A 53 3.20 6.72 -5.01
CA ALA A 53 1.93 7.26 -5.47
C ALA A 53 0.91 7.39 -4.32
N LEU A 54 0.83 6.42 -3.43
CA LEU A 54 -0.04 6.48 -2.25
C LEU A 54 0.49 7.46 -1.19
N LYS A 55 1.80 7.52 -0.97
CA LYS A 55 2.44 8.50 -0.06
C LYS A 55 2.21 9.93 -0.52
N SER A 56 2.22 10.19 -1.83
CA SER A 56 1.93 11.52 -2.39
C SER A 56 0.50 12.00 -2.07
N ARG A 57 -0.41 11.07 -1.78
CA ARG A 57 -1.78 11.32 -1.31
C ARG A 57 -1.89 11.43 0.22
N ASN A 58 -0.76 11.52 0.92
CA ASN A 58 -0.64 11.67 2.37
C ASN A 58 -1.12 10.46 3.19
N PHE A 59 -1.08 9.25 2.65
CA PHE A 59 -1.33 8.05 3.45
C PHE A 59 -0.08 7.69 4.28
N PRO A 60 -0.23 7.35 5.58
CA PRO A 60 0.89 6.99 6.47
C PRO A 60 1.31 5.53 6.29
N LEU A 61 1.59 5.14 5.03
CA LEU A 61 2.07 3.79 4.70
C LEU A 61 3.53 3.61 5.09
N ILE A 62 3.89 2.37 5.39
CA ILE A 62 5.26 1.90 5.58
C ILE A 62 5.55 0.86 4.49
N LEU A 63 6.68 1.02 3.78
CA LEU A 63 7.19 0.09 2.79
C LEU A 63 7.92 -1.06 3.50
N GLU A 64 7.84 -2.28 2.97
CA GLU A 64 8.48 -3.50 3.50
C GLU A 64 8.27 -3.65 5.02
N TYR A 65 7.00 -3.60 5.42
CA TYR A 65 6.65 -3.63 6.83
C TYR A 65 6.74 -5.04 7.41
N PHE A 66 7.50 -5.19 8.50
CA PHE A 66 7.53 -6.43 9.31
C PHE A 66 6.55 -6.31 10.48
N ASP A 67 5.56 -7.20 10.54
CA ASP A 67 4.50 -7.17 11.55
C ASP A 67 4.78 -8.00 12.82
N GLY A 68 6.01 -8.51 12.93
CA GLY A 68 6.46 -9.43 13.99
C GLY A 68 6.41 -10.90 13.58
N TYR A 69 5.77 -11.23 12.46
CA TYR A 69 5.67 -12.59 11.93
C TYR A 69 6.04 -12.67 10.43
N LYS A 70 5.56 -11.74 9.63
CA LYS A 70 5.81 -11.70 8.19
C LYS A 70 6.15 -10.29 7.70
N HIS A 71 6.84 -10.23 6.56
CA HIS A 71 6.96 -9.01 5.77
C HIS A 71 5.77 -8.87 4.83
N VAL A 72 5.31 -7.64 4.63
CA VAL A 72 4.32 -7.26 3.64
C VAL A 72 4.85 -6.05 2.87
N ASP A 73 4.59 -5.96 1.57
CA ASP A 73 5.18 -4.92 0.72
C ASP A 73 4.83 -3.51 1.20
N MET A 74 3.59 -3.32 1.67
CA MET A 74 3.14 -2.05 2.26
C MET A 74 2.11 -2.28 3.37
N ALA A 75 2.13 -1.44 4.39
CA ALA A 75 1.15 -1.48 5.46
C ALA A 75 0.68 -0.10 5.91
N LEU A 76 -0.60 0.00 6.27
CA LEU A 76 -1.10 0.87 7.34
C LEU A 76 -1.04 0.05 8.63
N PRO A 77 -0.05 0.24 9.53
CA PRO A 77 0.18 -0.65 10.65
C PRO A 77 -1.06 -0.91 11.49
N GLY A 78 -1.38 -2.19 11.72
CA GLY A 78 -2.55 -2.62 12.48
C GLY A 78 -3.91 -2.38 11.79
N LYS A 79 -3.96 -1.96 10.52
CA LYS A 79 -5.20 -1.59 9.83
C LYS A 79 -5.36 -2.25 8.46
N LEU A 80 -4.32 -2.25 7.61
CA LEU A 80 -4.40 -2.74 6.24
C LEU A 80 -3.02 -3.18 5.76
N TYR A 81 -2.94 -4.36 5.15
CA TYR A 81 -1.79 -4.82 4.41
C TYR A 81 -2.06 -4.76 2.91
N ILE A 82 -1.03 -4.44 2.12
CA ILE A 82 -1.06 -4.43 0.67
C ILE A 82 0.14 -5.24 0.18
N GLU A 83 -0.11 -6.25 -0.63
CA GLU A 83 0.90 -7.12 -1.22
C GLU A 83 0.82 -7.04 -2.76
N VAL A 84 1.97 -6.93 -3.41
CA VAL A 84 2.11 -6.83 -4.87
C VAL A 84 2.66 -8.16 -5.40
N ASN A 85 1.82 -8.95 -6.03
CA ASN A 85 2.17 -10.31 -6.47
C ASN A 85 2.52 -10.37 -7.95
N GLY A 86 3.68 -10.96 -8.23
CA GLY A 86 4.09 -11.38 -9.58
C GLY A 86 3.37 -12.67 -10.03
N PRO A 87 3.54 -13.08 -11.32
CA PRO A 87 2.84 -14.23 -11.91
C PRO A 87 3.37 -15.61 -11.44
N TYR A 88 4.32 -15.69 -10.52
CA TYR A 88 5.12 -16.91 -10.25
C TYR A 88 4.72 -17.74 -9.03
N HIS A 89 3.50 -17.63 -8.50
CA HIS A 89 3.12 -18.33 -7.27
C HIS A 89 2.36 -19.66 -7.52
N GLN A 90 3.02 -20.66 -8.14
CA GLN A 90 2.39 -21.96 -8.38
C GLN A 90 3.10 -23.20 -7.79
N ALA A 91 4.12 -23.05 -6.98
CA ALA A 91 4.72 -24.20 -6.28
C ALA A 91 3.91 -24.51 -5.00
N GLY A 92 3.59 -25.80 -4.75
CA GLY A 92 2.73 -26.21 -3.66
C GLY A 92 3.16 -25.74 -2.24
N TRP A 93 4.47 -25.64 -2.00
CA TRP A 93 5.00 -25.09 -0.74
C TRP A 93 4.74 -23.60 -0.58
N GLN A 94 4.74 -22.85 -1.66
CA GLN A 94 4.44 -21.42 -1.66
C GLN A 94 2.96 -21.18 -1.36
N ALA A 95 2.07 -21.98 -1.98
CA ALA A 95 0.64 -21.92 -1.69
C ALA A 95 0.33 -22.20 -0.21
N MET A 96 1.05 -23.15 0.44
CA MET A 96 0.89 -23.44 1.86
C MET A 96 1.38 -22.25 2.72
N THR A 97 2.51 -21.64 2.37
CA THR A 97 3.03 -20.45 3.05
C THR A 97 2.04 -19.29 2.94
N ASP A 98 1.49 -19.04 1.75
CA ASP A 98 0.52 -17.97 1.52
C ASP A 98 -0.79 -18.21 2.26
N LEU A 99 -1.24 -19.49 2.36
CA LEU A 99 -2.38 -19.85 3.19
C LEU A 99 -2.12 -19.53 4.67
N THR A 100 -0.95 -19.92 5.20
CA THR A 100 -0.59 -19.67 6.61
C THR A 100 -0.52 -18.16 6.89
N ARG A 101 0.06 -17.38 5.98
CA ARG A 101 0.12 -15.89 6.07
C ARG A 101 -1.27 -15.26 6.02
N SER A 102 -2.17 -15.82 5.21
CA SER A 102 -3.56 -15.36 5.11
C SER A 102 -4.35 -15.65 6.39
N VAL A 103 -4.21 -16.87 6.95
CA VAL A 103 -4.83 -17.25 8.23
C VAL A 103 -4.32 -16.34 9.35
N TYR A 104 -3.02 -16.09 9.43
CA TYR A 104 -2.45 -15.17 10.42
C TYR A 104 -3.06 -13.76 10.32
N SER A 105 -3.16 -13.20 9.11
CA SER A 105 -3.77 -11.87 8.90
C SER A 105 -5.24 -11.85 9.33
N LEU A 106 -5.98 -12.94 9.06
CA LEU A 106 -7.37 -13.10 9.47
C LEU A 106 -7.53 -13.15 10.99
N GLU A 107 -6.66 -13.88 11.70
CA GLU A 107 -6.61 -13.92 13.17
C GLU A 107 -6.33 -12.55 13.78
N LYS A 108 -5.44 -11.78 13.17
CA LYS A 108 -5.15 -10.39 13.56
C LYS A 108 -6.26 -9.41 13.17
N LYS A 109 -7.25 -9.85 12.37
CA LYS A 109 -8.32 -9.00 11.82
C LYS A 109 -7.79 -7.82 10.99
N ILE A 110 -6.62 -8.01 10.34
CA ILE A 110 -6.02 -7.02 9.46
C ILE A 110 -6.27 -7.48 8.02
N PRO A 111 -7.12 -6.79 7.25
CA PRO A 111 -7.36 -7.14 5.85
C PRO A 111 -6.08 -6.99 5.02
N THR A 112 -5.88 -7.90 4.08
CA THR A 112 -4.80 -7.84 3.10
C THR A 112 -5.39 -7.68 1.70
N ILE A 113 -4.95 -6.66 0.96
CA ILE A 113 -5.28 -6.47 -0.46
C ILE A 113 -4.09 -6.95 -1.28
N ILE A 114 -4.34 -7.90 -2.18
CA ILE A 114 -3.34 -8.43 -3.09
C ILE A 114 -3.51 -7.77 -4.46
N ILE A 115 -2.45 -7.18 -4.98
CA ILE A 115 -2.40 -6.47 -6.26
C ILE A 115 -1.54 -7.26 -7.24
N SER A 116 -2.09 -7.55 -8.42
CA SER A 116 -1.31 -8.17 -9.49
C SER A 116 -0.37 -7.15 -10.15
N ASN A 117 0.86 -7.55 -10.45
CA ASN A 117 1.80 -6.76 -11.25
C ASN A 117 1.20 -6.30 -12.59
N ALA A 118 0.29 -7.07 -13.19
CA ALA A 118 -0.38 -6.70 -14.43
C ALA A 118 -1.19 -5.39 -14.31
N LEU A 119 -1.75 -5.11 -13.13
CA LEU A 119 -2.47 -3.85 -12.86
C LEU A 119 -1.53 -2.66 -12.74
N LEU A 120 -0.29 -2.88 -12.31
CA LEU A 120 0.69 -1.83 -12.06
C LEU A 120 1.54 -1.52 -13.30
N SER A 121 1.68 -2.47 -14.22
CA SER A 121 2.51 -2.32 -15.44
C SER A 121 1.87 -1.43 -16.51
N ASN A 122 0.57 -1.15 -16.44
CA ASN A 122 -0.13 -0.30 -17.40
C ASN A 122 -0.52 1.02 -16.74
N PRO A 123 -0.17 2.20 -17.29
CA PRO A 123 -0.44 3.50 -16.69
C PRO A 123 -1.91 3.77 -16.35
N ARG A 124 -2.86 3.27 -17.18
CA ARG A 124 -4.30 3.47 -16.94
C ARG A 124 -4.79 2.65 -15.75
N THR A 125 -4.43 1.36 -15.71
CA THR A 125 -4.80 0.47 -14.60
C THR A 125 -4.05 0.85 -13.33
N PHE A 126 -2.80 1.33 -13.43
CA PHE A 126 -2.03 1.86 -12.30
C PHE A 126 -2.77 3.01 -11.61
N SER A 127 -3.15 4.05 -12.38
CA SER A 127 -3.89 5.20 -11.82
C SER A 127 -5.18 4.77 -11.14
N HIS A 128 -5.96 3.90 -11.79
CA HIS A 128 -7.19 3.37 -11.21
C HIS A 128 -6.94 2.56 -9.93
N THR A 129 -5.89 1.73 -9.91
CA THR A 129 -5.49 0.96 -8.72
C THR A 129 -5.12 1.88 -7.56
N VAL A 130 -4.36 2.94 -7.82
CA VAL A 130 -4.03 3.96 -6.80
C VAL A 130 -5.29 4.64 -6.26
N ASP A 131 -6.29 4.92 -7.13
CA ASP A 131 -7.56 5.51 -6.71
C ASP A 131 -8.37 4.58 -5.80
N GLU A 132 -8.49 3.30 -6.16
CA GLU A 132 -9.21 2.30 -5.35
C GLU A 132 -8.52 2.04 -4.02
N LEU A 133 -7.20 1.88 -4.01
CA LEU A 133 -6.43 1.73 -2.77
C LEU A 133 -6.52 2.98 -1.88
N SER A 134 -6.57 4.18 -2.48
CA SER A 134 -6.80 5.40 -1.71
C SER A 134 -8.15 5.42 -1.01
N LYS A 135 -9.20 4.86 -1.64
CA LYS A 135 -10.51 4.69 -1.00
C LYS A 135 -10.40 3.71 0.18
N ALA A 136 -9.76 2.55 -0.04
CA ALA A 136 -9.54 1.56 1.02
C ALA A 136 -8.77 2.16 2.21
N CYS A 137 -7.66 2.86 1.95
CA CYS A 137 -6.89 3.53 3.00
C CYS A 137 -7.71 4.55 3.79
N ARG A 138 -8.56 5.35 3.11
CA ARG A 138 -9.43 6.31 3.80
C ARG A 138 -10.45 5.61 4.69
N VAL A 139 -11.05 4.51 4.24
CA VAL A 139 -11.98 3.70 5.03
C VAL A 139 -11.28 3.20 6.29
N MET A 140 -10.09 2.64 6.17
CA MET A 140 -9.33 2.08 7.28
C MET A 140 -8.78 3.13 8.25
N LEU A 141 -8.63 4.37 7.81
CA LEU A 141 -8.17 5.48 8.67
C LEU A 141 -9.30 6.19 9.42
N LYS A 142 -10.57 5.93 9.08
CA LYS A 142 -11.71 6.49 9.84
C LYS A 142 -11.70 5.96 11.28
N PRO A 143 -12.06 6.79 12.27
CA PRO A 143 -12.23 6.32 13.65
C PRO A 143 -13.34 5.27 13.72
N SER A 144 -13.14 4.25 14.55
CA SER A 144 -14.03 3.06 14.67
C SER A 144 -15.49 3.40 15.06
N ASN A 145 -15.74 4.60 15.55
CA ASN A 145 -17.08 5.04 15.96
C ASN A 145 -18.02 5.39 14.79
N GLU A 146 -17.53 5.43 13.56
CA GLU A 146 -18.35 5.71 12.37
C GLU A 146 -18.79 4.44 11.60
N PHE A 147 -18.36 3.24 12.02
CA PHE A 147 -18.91 2.00 11.53
C PHE A 147 -20.26 1.70 12.23
N SER A 148 -21.27 2.49 11.91
CA SER A 148 -22.65 2.02 12.00
C SER A 148 -22.77 0.91 10.97
N VAL A 149 -22.67 -0.35 11.40
CA VAL A 149 -23.17 -1.47 10.62
C VAL A 149 -24.66 -1.17 10.42
N ALA A 150 -25.03 -0.71 9.24
CA ALA A 150 -26.42 -0.78 8.82
C ALA A 150 -26.75 -2.27 8.85
N LEU A 151 -27.37 -2.72 9.93
CA LEU A 151 -27.95 -4.04 10.03
C LEU A 151 -28.90 -4.15 8.83
N VAL A 152 -28.48 -4.91 7.82
CA VAL A 152 -29.39 -5.33 6.77
C VAL A 152 -30.53 -6.02 7.50
N PRO A 153 -31.78 -5.53 7.43
CA PRO A 153 -32.87 -6.20 8.13
C PRO A 153 -32.95 -7.63 7.61
N PRO A 154 -33.25 -8.61 8.47
CA PRO A 154 -33.40 -9.99 8.05
C PRO A 154 -34.45 -10.05 6.92
N LEU A 155 -34.13 -10.80 5.86
CA LEU A 155 -35.04 -11.05 4.75
C LEU A 155 -36.34 -11.56 5.32
N THR A 156 -37.46 -10.95 4.98
CA THR A 156 -38.77 -11.40 5.37
C THR A 156 -39.09 -12.69 4.63
N PRO A 157 -39.91 -13.61 5.21
CA PRO A 157 -40.28 -14.88 4.58
C PRO A 157 -40.89 -14.75 3.18
N ALA A 158 -41.45 -13.59 2.83
CA ALA A 158 -42.00 -13.28 1.50
C ALA A 158 -40.92 -13.04 0.41
N GLN A 159 -39.63 -12.91 0.79
CA GLN A 159 -38.50 -12.70 -0.13
C GLN A 159 -37.70 -13.98 -0.41
N LEU A 160 -38.15 -15.13 0.17
CA LEU A 160 -37.56 -16.46 0.02
C LEU A 160 -38.43 -17.40 -0.84
N GLN A 161 -39.43 -16.88 -1.56
CA GLN A 161 -40.27 -17.67 -2.49
C GLN A 161 -39.91 -17.37 -3.95
#